data_8e86c01424b2266b9da254c13cdb7947
#
_entry.id   8e86c01424b2266b9da254c13cdb7947
#
_cell.length_a   1.000
_cell.length_b   1.000
_cell.length_c   1.000
_cell.angle_alpha   90.00
_cell.angle_beta   90.00
_cell.angle_gamma   90.00
#
_symmetry.space_group_name_H-M   'P 1'
#
loop_
_entity.id
_entity.type
_entity.pdbx_description
1 polymer ?
#
loop_
_entity_poly.entity_id
_entity_poly.type
_entity_poly.pdbx_seq_one_letter_code
_entity_poly.pdbx_strand_id
1 'polypeptide(L)'
;MVRTRVHNQFVSLDGYSAGEYVTFDQPIGDAIRLFGWFDGRVIEGVHRVQEPVTLDRALFSMWGQGIGAEIMGRRKFGPQQGPWPDDGWRGWWGEQPPFKTPCFVLTHHPREQMVFENGTSFHFVDDTPEEVLRRAKEAADGLD
;
A
#
# COMPACT_ATOMS: atom_id res chain seq x y z
N MET A 1 -8.85 -7.97 -20.68
CA MET A 1 -8.42 -9.06 -19.75
C MET A 1 -7.82 -8.37 -18.55
N VAL A 2 -8.41 -8.52 -17.38
CA VAL A 2 -7.89 -7.97 -16.13
C VAL A 2 -6.57 -8.65 -15.79
N ARG A 3 -5.49 -7.90 -15.66
CA ARG A 3 -4.17 -8.41 -15.30
C ARG A 3 -3.95 -8.27 -13.81
N THR A 4 -3.06 -9.05 -13.27
CA THR A 4 -2.58 -8.90 -11.90
C THR A 4 -1.16 -8.36 -11.96
N ARG A 5 -0.90 -7.24 -11.30
CA ARG A 5 0.42 -6.64 -11.17
C ARG A 5 0.94 -6.83 -9.77
N VAL A 6 2.23 -7.13 -9.65
CA VAL A 6 2.93 -6.99 -8.37
C VAL A 6 3.51 -5.59 -8.32
N HIS A 7 3.00 -4.79 -7.40
CA HIS A 7 3.44 -3.41 -7.26
C HIS A 7 4.71 -3.26 -6.45
N ASN A 8 5.52 -2.37 -6.93
CA ASN A 8 6.61 -1.61 -6.33
C ASN A 8 7.01 -2.06 -4.92
N GLN A 9 7.88 -3.03 -4.85
CA GLN A 9 8.58 -3.35 -3.63
C GLN A 9 9.97 -2.75 -3.73
N PHE A 10 10.32 -1.90 -2.76
CA PHE A 10 11.69 -1.54 -2.55
C PHE A 10 12.37 -2.71 -1.85
N VAL A 11 13.35 -3.27 -2.49
CA VAL A 11 14.04 -4.47 -2.01
C VAL A 11 15.54 -4.23 -2.10
N SER A 12 16.25 -4.55 -1.03
CA SER A 12 17.71 -4.54 -1.02
C SER A 12 18.27 -5.64 -1.91
N LEU A 13 19.56 -5.58 -2.25
CA LEU A 13 20.22 -6.60 -3.07
C LEU A 13 20.17 -8.01 -2.46
N ASP A 14 20.07 -8.09 -1.14
CA ASP A 14 19.94 -9.34 -0.36
C ASP A 14 18.48 -9.71 -0.03
N GLY A 15 17.50 -9.01 -0.61
CA GLY A 15 16.09 -9.40 -0.61
C GLY A 15 15.23 -8.87 0.52
N TYR A 16 15.69 -7.88 1.29
CA TYR A 16 14.91 -7.29 2.37
C TYR A 16 14.10 -6.07 1.90
N SER A 17 12.84 -6.00 2.27
CA SER A 17 11.92 -4.88 1.98
C SER A 17 11.52 -4.07 3.22
N ALA A 18 11.95 -4.50 4.39
CA ALA A 18 11.81 -3.78 5.65
C ALA A 18 13.06 -3.99 6.49
N GLY A 19 13.38 -3.03 7.33
CA GLY A 19 14.48 -3.10 8.29
C GLY A 19 14.04 -3.60 9.65
N GLU A 20 14.96 -3.52 10.59
CA GLU A 20 14.68 -3.72 12.01
C GLU A 20 13.93 -2.51 12.60
N TYR A 21 13.43 -2.66 13.82
CA TYR A 21 12.78 -1.58 14.58
C TYR A 21 11.57 -0.93 13.88
N VAL A 22 10.73 -1.75 13.25
CA VAL A 22 9.45 -1.29 12.70
C VAL A 22 8.53 -0.83 13.85
N THR A 23 8.18 0.44 13.85
CA THR A 23 7.31 1.08 14.84
C THR A 23 6.19 1.85 14.15
N PHE A 24 5.27 2.43 14.93
CA PHE A 24 4.22 3.30 14.40
C PHE A 24 4.78 4.53 13.69
N ASP A 25 5.91 5.06 14.16
CA ASP A 25 6.56 6.25 13.59
C ASP A 25 7.56 5.87 12.48
N GLN A 26 7.96 4.61 12.41
CA GLN A 26 8.91 4.08 11.44
C GLN A 26 8.37 2.80 10.79
N PRO A 27 7.44 2.93 9.84
CA PRO A 27 6.70 1.80 9.26
C PRO A 27 7.56 0.79 8.50
N ILE A 28 8.76 1.14 8.12
CA ILE A 28 9.74 0.27 7.45
C ILE A 28 11.05 0.15 8.22
N GLY A 29 11.09 0.66 9.46
CA GLY A 29 12.29 0.66 10.29
C GLY A 29 13.46 1.37 9.60
N ASP A 30 14.69 0.90 9.84
CA ASP A 30 15.90 1.46 9.24
C ASP A 30 16.03 1.17 7.72
N ALA A 31 15.14 0.39 7.12
CA ALA A 31 15.07 0.23 5.66
C ALA A 31 14.65 1.50 4.91
N ILE A 32 14.41 2.62 5.60
CA ILE A 32 14.24 3.94 4.98
C ILE A 32 15.39 4.28 4.00
N ARG A 33 16.56 3.73 4.21
CA ARG A 33 17.71 3.86 3.30
C ARG A 33 17.43 3.33 1.89
N LEU A 34 16.51 2.38 1.72
CA LEU A 34 16.09 1.87 0.42
C LEU A 34 15.44 2.95 -0.45
N PHE A 35 15.01 4.04 0.15
CA PHE A 35 14.42 5.19 -0.56
C PHE A 35 15.42 6.30 -0.85
N GLY A 36 16.66 6.18 -0.40
CA GLY A 36 17.69 7.24 -0.54
C GLY A 36 18.04 7.59 -2.00
N TRP A 37 17.90 6.65 -2.92
CA TRP A 37 18.09 6.87 -4.36
C TRP A 37 16.92 7.63 -5.00
N PHE A 38 15.79 7.66 -4.33
CA PHE A 38 14.51 8.17 -4.80
C PHE A 38 14.16 9.49 -4.12
N ASP A 39 15.09 10.38 -3.88
CA ASP A 39 14.88 11.73 -3.36
C ASP A 39 13.86 11.86 -2.21
N GLY A 40 13.84 10.96 -1.25
CA GLY A 40 13.18 11.00 0.07
C GLY A 40 11.81 11.67 0.23
N ARG A 41 11.44 12.58 -0.67
CA ARG A 41 10.26 13.46 -0.55
C ARG A 41 8.92 12.78 -0.82
N VAL A 42 8.93 11.58 -1.37
CA VAL A 42 7.70 10.83 -1.64
C VAL A 42 7.04 10.33 -0.34
N ILE A 43 7.83 10.13 0.71
CA ILE A 43 7.32 9.66 2.01
C ILE A 43 6.57 10.76 2.76
N GLU A 44 6.89 12.03 2.50
CA GLU A 44 6.27 13.17 3.19
C GLU A 44 5.07 13.78 2.45
N GLY A 45 4.62 13.19 1.35
CA GLY A 45 3.46 13.70 0.59
C GLY A 45 3.67 15.09 -0.04
N VAL A 46 4.90 15.58 -0.12
CA VAL A 46 5.21 16.90 -0.66
C VAL A 46 5.43 16.83 -2.16
N HIS A 47 4.38 17.07 -2.92
CA HIS A 47 4.43 17.29 -4.38
C HIS A 47 5.00 18.66 -4.72
N ARG A 48 6.29 18.87 -4.55
CA ARG A 48 6.97 20.02 -5.14
C ARG A 48 8.17 19.56 -5.93
N VAL A 49 7.94 19.31 -7.21
CA VAL A 49 8.98 18.92 -8.14
C VAL A 49 9.24 20.03 -9.13
N GLN A 50 10.31 20.76 -8.93
CA GLN A 50 10.93 21.63 -9.95
C GLN A 50 12.26 21.07 -10.46
N GLU A 51 12.49 19.77 -10.30
CA GLU A 51 13.72 19.14 -10.74
C GLU A 51 13.51 18.29 -11.99
N PRO A 52 14.55 18.07 -12.81
CA PRO A 52 14.42 17.31 -14.06
C PRO A 52 13.84 15.92 -13.79
N VAL A 53 12.91 15.50 -14.63
CA VAL A 53 12.29 14.18 -14.55
C VAL A 53 13.32 13.13 -14.91
N THR A 54 13.77 12.36 -13.94
CA THR A 54 14.59 11.17 -14.18
C THR A 54 13.72 10.01 -14.67
N LEU A 55 14.33 8.99 -15.29
CA LEU A 55 13.63 7.77 -15.70
C LEU A 55 12.94 7.11 -14.50
N ASP A 56 13.60 7.04 -13.37
CA ASP A 56 13.06 6.45 -12.13
C ASP A 56 11.82 7.18 -11.66
N ARG A 57 11.84 8.51 -11.71
CA ARG A 57 10.67 9.34 -11.38
C ARG A 57 9.52 9.14 -12.37
N ALA A 58 9.83 9.06 -13.66
CA ALA A 58 8.82 8.82 -14.68
C ALA A 58 8.15 7.44 -14.45
N LEU A 59 8.93 6.41 -14.18
CA LEU A 59 8.41 5.07 -13.87
C LEU A 59 7.58 5.07 -12.59
N PHE A 60 8.04 5.76 -11.56
CA PHE A 60 7.29 5.84 -10.30
C PHE A 60 5.98 6.64 -10.44
N SER A 61 5.96 7.68 -11.26
CA SER A 61 4.73 8.47 -11.51
C SER A 61 3.62 7.65 -12.20
N MET A 62 3.96 6.51 -12.80
CA MET A 62 3.00 5.55 -13.37
C MET A 62 2.40 4.62 -12.31
N TRP A 63 2.86 4.70 -11.06
CA TRP A 63 2.31 3.91 -9.97
C TRP A 63 0.81 4.22 -9.80
N GLY A 64 0.02 3.17 -9.67
CA GLY A 64 -1.43 3.29 -9.52
C GLY A 64 -2.21 3.59 -10.80
N GLN A 65 -1.55 3.87 -11.94
CA GLN A 65 -2.28 4.09 -13.19
C GLN A 65 -2.87 2.79 -13.73
N GLY A 66 -4.18 2.80 -14.00
CA GLY A 66 -4.91 1.65 -14.52
C GLY A 66 -5.12 0.54 -13.51
N ILE A 67 -4.99 0.84 -12.22
CA ILE A 67 -5.31 -0.07 -11.11
C ILE A 67 -6.75 0.20 -10.67
N GLY A 68 -7.57 -0.84 -10.67
CA GLY A 68 -8.98 -0.77 -10.26
C GLY A 68 -9.21 -1.33 -8.86
N ALA A 69 -8.33 -2.21 -8.37
CA ALA A 69 -8.37 -2.72 -7.00
C ALA A 69 -6.98 -3.14 -6.54
N GLU A 70 -6.75 -3.17 -5.24
CA GLU A 70 -5.49 -3.62 -4.65
C GLU A 70 -5.68 -4.73 -3.63
N ILE A 71 -4.67 -5.57 -3.49
CA ILE A 71 -4.59 -6.60 -2.45
C ILE A 71 -3.32 -6.38 -1.64
N MET A 72 -3.44 -6.42 -0.33
CA MET A 72 -2.31 -6.29 0.56
C MET A 72 -2.43 -7.19 1.78
N GLY A 73 -1.30 -7.59 2.32
CA GLY A 73 -1.24 -8.25 3.62
C GLY A 73 -1.45 -7.25 4.77
N ARG A 74 -1.92 -7.73 5.89
CA ARG A 74 -2.20 -6.93 7.09
C ARG A 74 -1.04 -6.02 7.52
N ARG A 75 0.20 -6.52 7.47
CA ARG A 75 1.38 -5.74 7.88
C ARG A 75 1.66 -4.54 6.98
N LYS A 76 1.19 -4.58 5.74
CA LYS A 76 1.25 -3.41 4.87
C LYS A 76 0.22 -2.35 5.27
N PHE A 77 -0.87 -2.71 5.92
CA PHE A 77 -1.86 -1.77 6.44
C PHE A 77 -1.42 -1.18 7.80
N GLY A 78 -0.83 -1.98 8.67
CA GLY A 78 -0.41 -1.52 10.00
C GLY A 78 0.41 -2.56 10.76
N PRO A 79 1.07 -2.16 11.85
CA PRO A 79 1.98 -3.02 12.63
C PRO A 79 1.25 -3.94 13.61
N GLN A 80 -0.02 -3.71 13.89
CA GLN A 80 -0.77 -4.45 14.91
C GLN A 80 -0.85 -5.93 14.58
N GLN A 81 -0.70 -6.76 15.60
CA GLN A 81 -0.86 -8.21 15.55
C GLN A 81 -2.06 -8.66 16.38
N GLY A 82 -2.62 -9.82 16.07
CA GLY A 82 -3.79 -10.34 16.77
C GLY A 82 -5.08 -9.52 16.48
N PRO A 83 -6.05 -9.50 17.38
CA PRO A 83 -7.24 -8.67 17.24
C PRO A 83 -6.90 -7.19 17.06
N TRP A 84 -7.75 -6.46 16.37
CA TRP A 84 -7.57 -5.03 16.19
C TRP A 84 -7.79 -4.31 17.53
N PRO A 85 -6.85 -3.49 17.98
CA PRO A 85 -7.09 -2.61 19.11
C PRO A 85 -8.08 -1.51 18.70
N ASP A 86 -8.81 -1.00 19.68
CA ASP A 86 -9.68 0.18 19.49
C ASP A 86 -8.86 1.46 19.71
N ASP A 87 -7.88 1.68 18.83
CA ASP A 87 -6.92 2.79 18.88
C ASP A 87 -7.16 3.83 17.78
N GLY A 88 -8.23 3.66 17.00
CA GLY A 88 -8.55 4.55 15.88
C GLY A 88 -7.59 4.45 14.69
N TRP A 89 -6.72 3.43 14.63
CA TRP A 89 -5.76 3.27 13.55
C TRP A 89 -6.42 3.13 12.18
N ARG A 90 -6.02 4.01 11.25
CA ARG A 90 -6.58 4.12 9.90
C ARG A 90 -5.61 3.73 8.78
N GLY A 91 -4.50 3.07 9.12
CA GLY A 91 -3.43 2.70 8.19
C GLY A 91 -2.26 3.67 8.22
N TRP A 92 -1.14 3.27 7.64
CA TRP A 92 0.09 4.06 7.60
C TRP A 92 -0.07 5.42 6.90
N TRP A 93 -1.10 5.55 6.06
CA TRP A 93 -1.33 6.73 5.20
C TRP A 93 -2.28 7.77 5.84
N GLY A 94 -2.77 7.50 7.06
CA GLY A 94 -3.71 8.39 7.75
C GLY A 94 -4.98 8.64 6.94
N GLU A 95 -5.41 9.88 6.86
CA GLU A 95 -6.67 10.28 6.22
C GLU A 95 -6.60 10.38 4.69
N GLN A 96 -5.40 10.28 4.10
CA GLN A 96 -5.22 10.45 2.66
C GLN A 96 -4.45 9.26 2.03
N PRO A 97 -4.97 8.02 2.12
CA PRO A 97 -4.32 6.90 1.49
C PRO A 97 -4.26 7.07 -0.04
N PRO A 98 -3.14 6.72 -0.70
CA PRO A 98 -2.89 7.10 -2.08
C PRO A 98 -3.62 6.26 -3.15
N PHE A 99 -4.35 5.23 -2.75
CA PHE A 99 -4.82 4.18 -3.67
C PHE A 99 -5.98 4.62 -4.54
N LYS A 100 -6.99 5.31 -3.97
CA LYS A 100 -8.22 5.76 -4.68
C LYS A 100 -9.04 4.63 -5.30
N THR A 101 -8.86 3.42 -4.80
CA THR A 101 -9.50 2.18 -5.24
C THR A 101 -9.88 1.33 -4.04
N PRO A 102 -10.71 0.29 -4.20
CA PRO A 102 -10.89 -0.75 -3.19
C PRO A 102 -9.58 -1.48 -2.91
N CYS A 103 -9.20 -1.58 -1.65
CA CYS A 103 -8.01 -2.28 -1.16
C CYS A 103 -8.44 -3.44 -0.25
N PHE A 104 -8.13 -4.65 -0.64
CA PHE A 104 -8.42 -5.85 0.14
C PHE A 104 -7.25 -6.19 1.05
N VAL A 105 -7.46 -6.10 2.36
CA VAL A 105 -6.45 -6.40 3.38
C VAL A 105 -6.67 -7.81 3.89
N LEU A 106 -5.77 -8.74 3.56
CA LEU A 106 -5.83 -10.12 4.06
C LEU A 106 -5.43 -10.15 5.54
N THR A 107 -6.33 -10.70 6.35
CA THR A 107 -6.15 -10.77 7.80
C THR A 107 -7.04 -11.85 8.40
N HIS A 108 -6.56 -12.59 9.41
CA HIS A 108 -7.39 -13.51 10.19
C HIS A 108 -8.29 -12.80 11.24
N HIS A 109 -8.27 -11.48 11.24
CA HIS A 109 -9.09 -10.67 12.12
C HIS A 109 -9.86 -9.65 11.28
N PRO A 110 -10.97 -10.03 10.64
CA PRO A 110 -11.78 -9.11 9.86
C PRO A 110 -12.38 -8.00 10.76
N ARG A 111 -12.62 -6.86 10.18
CA ARG A 111 -13.28 -5.71 10.82
C ARG A 111 -14.13 -4.97 9.79
N GLU A 112 -14.89 -3.99 10.24
CA GLU A 112 -15.64 -3.13 9.36
C GLU A 112 -14.73 -2.42 8.34
N GLN A 113 -15.27 -2.22 7.15
CA GLN A 113 -14.56 -1.50 6.10
C GLN A 113 -14.32 -0.04 6.51
N MET A 114 -13.23 0.51 6.01
CA MET A 114 -12.92 1.93 6.11
C MET A 114 -13.08 2.58 4.75
N VAL A 115 -13.82 3.68 4.70
CA VAL A 115 -14.02 4.46 3.47
C VAL A 115 -13.42 5.84 3.68
N PHE A 116 -12.73 6.35 2.66
CA PHE A 116 -12.06 7.63 2.65
C PHE A 116 -12.65 8.54 1.56
N GLU A 117 -12.66 9.83 1.81
CA GLU A 117 -13.23 10.83 0.89
C GLU A 117 -12.52 10.85 -0.48
N ASN A 118 -11.27 10.45 -0.53
CA ASN A 118 -10.48 10.41 -1.77
C ASN A 118 -10.78 9.20 -2.68
N GLY A 119 -11.76 8.35 -2.30
CA GLY A 119 -12.15 7.17 -3.07
C GLY A 119 -11.44 5.88 -2.67
N THR A 120 -10.51 5.90 -1.71
CA THR A 120 -9.93 4.68 -1.17
C THR A 120 -10.90 3.99 -0.22
N SER A 121 -10.99 2.67 -0.28
CA SER A 121 -11.66 1.87 0.76
C SER A 121 -10.83 0.67 1.14
N PHE A 122 -10.73 0.37 2.44
CA PHE A 122 -10.09 -0.85 2.93
C PHE A 122 -11.14 -1.87 3.37
N HIS A 123 -11.04 -3.07 2.81
CA HIS A 123 -11.88 -4.22 3.08
C HIS A 123 -11.05 -5.29 3.78
N PHE A 124 -11.34 -5.57 5.05
CA PHE A 124 -10.57 -6.53 5.86
C PHE A 124 -11.20 -7.91 5.75
N VAL A 125 -10.46 -8.83 5.14
CA VAL A 125 -10.99 -10.13 4.72
C VAL A 125 -10.16 -11.28 5.27
N ASP A 126 -10.86 -12.29 5.82
CA ASP A 126 -10.30 -13.59 6.19
C ASP A 126 -10.78 -14.61 5.16
N ASP A 127 -9.99 -14.76 4.11
CA ASP A 127 -10.33 -15.61 2.99
C ASP A 127 -9.06 -16.17 2.32
N THR A 128 -9.21 -17.09 1.39
CA THR A 128 -8.08 -17.59 0.62
C THR A 128 -7.56 -16.53 -0.34
N PRO A 129 -6.26 -16.54 -0.68
CA PRO A 129 -5.70 -15.62 -1.67
C PRO A 129 -6.42 -15.66 -3.02
N GLU A 130 -6.88 -16.85 -3.44
CA GLU A 130 -7.62 -17.05 -4.68
C GLU A 130 -8.97 -16.34 -4.66
N GLU A 131 -9.70 -16.46 -3.56
CA GLU A 131 -11.01 -15.81 -3.41
C GLU A 131 -10.86 -14.29 -3.30
N VAL A 132 -9.85 -13.82 -2.58
CA VAL A 132 -9.57 -12.38 -2.51
C VAL A 132 -9.18 -11.83 -3.88
N LEU A 133 -8.37 -12.57 -4.66
CA LEU A 133 -8.04 -12.18 -6.03
C LEU A 133 -9.28 -12.12 -6.94
N ARG A 134 -10.19 -13.08 -6.80
CA ARG A 134 -11.46 -13.08 -7.55
C ARG A 134 -12.28 -11.81 -7.22
N ARG A 135 -12.46 -11.51 -5.94
CA ARG A 135 -13.18 -10.32 -5.46
C ARG A 135 -12.52 -9.02 -5.93
N ALA A 136 -11.19 -8.94 -5.86
CA ALA A 136 -10.47 -7.78 -6.32
C ALA A 136 -10.63 -7.56 -7.83
N LYS A 137 -10.58 -8.63 -8.64
CA LYS A 137 -10.83 -8.55 -10.08
C LYS A 137 -12.25 -8.10 -10.43
N GLU A 138 -13.23 -8.51 -9.65
CA GLU A 138 -14.62 -8.02 -9.81
C GLU A 138 -14.72 -6.54 -9.47
N ALA A 139 -14.09 -6.11 -8.37
CA ALA A 139 -14.09 -4.71 -7.95
C ALA A 139 -13.28 -3.79 -8.89
N ALA A 140 -12.29 -4.33 -9.59
CA ALA A 140 -11.43 -3.58 -10.51
C ALA A 140 -12.15 -3.10 -11.79
N ASP A 141 -13.36 -3.60 -12.07
CA ASP A 141 -14.23 -3.19 -13.18
C ASP A 141 -13.50 -3.07 -14.54
N GLY A 142 -12.73 -4.10 -14.88
CA GLY A 142 -11.98 -4.17 -16.14
C GLY A 142 -10.58 -3.55 -16.11
N LEU A 143 -10.20 -2.86 -15.04
CA LEU A 143 -8.84 -2.41 -14.77
C LEU A 143 -7.98 -3.52 -14.14
N ASP A 144 -6.69 -3.27 -13.94
CA ASP A 144 -5.78 -4.22 -13.29
C ASP A 144 -5.86 -4.17 -11.77
#